data_f51c9f96f84e3eba19303aedd735b158
#
_entry.id   f51c9f96f84e3eba19303aedd735b158
#
_cell.length_a   1.000
_cell.length_b   1.000
_cell.length_c   1.000
_cell.angle_alpha   90.00
_cell.angle_beta   90.00
_cell.angle_gamma   90.00
#
_symmetry.space_group_name_H-M   'P 1'
#
loop_
_entity.id
_entity.type
_entity.pdbx_description
1 polymer ?
#
loop_
_entity_poly.entity_id
_entity_poly.type
_entity_poly.pdbx_seq_one_letter_code
_entity_poly.pdbx_strand_id
1 'polypeptide(L)'
;MIFVDSNIPMYLVGAEHPNKARAQALLEQAITDGEPLVTDAEVLQEILHRYVAIGRRDAIGAATDALLAVVDEVYPIEREDVERARRIVASGTLSARDAVHVAVMRRRGLTRILTFDRGFDAVDGLERLG
;
A
#
# COMPACT_ATOMS: atom_id res chain seq x y z
N MET A 1 -12.82 0.12 6.04
CA MET A 1 -11.92 0.08 4.86
C MET A 1 -10.47 -0.01 5.31
N ILE A 2 -9.68 -0.77 4.56
CA ILE A 2 -8.25 -0.95 4.81
C ILE A 2 -7.49 -0.61 3.54
N PHE A 3 -6.49 0.27 3.64
CA PHE A 3 -5.58 0.59 2.55
C PHE A 3 -4.54 -0.51 2.42
N VAL A 4 -4.31 -0.99 1.19
CA VAL A 4 -3.33 -2.05 0.91
C VAL A 4 -2.09 -1.45 0.24
N ASP A 5 -0.94 -1.59 0.89
CA ASP A 5 0.35 -1.10 0.40
C ASP A 5 0.98 -2.08 -0.60
N SER A 6 1.94 -1.59 -1.38
CA SER A 6 2.59 -2.34 -2.47
C SER A 6 3.30 -3.62 -2.02
N ASN A 7 3.87 -3.64 -0.81
CA ASN A 7 4.59 -4.83 -0.34
C ASN A 7 3.69 -6.06 -0.15
N ILE A 8 2.39 -5.86 0.07
CA ILE A 8 1.46 -6.98 0.22
C ILE A 8 1.35 -7.81 -1.06
N PRO A 9 0.93 -7.27 -2.22
CA PRO A 9 0.90 -8.07 -3.44
C PRO A 9 2.28 -8.56 -3.88
N MET A 10 3.34 -7.81 -3.61
CA MET A 10 4.69 -8.21 -3.97
C MET A 10 5.16 -9.44 -3.19
N TYR A 11 4.83 -9.56 -1.90
CA TYR A 11 5.10 -10.79 -1.14
C TYR A 11 4.23 -11.95 -1.59
N LEU A 12 2.96 -11.71 -1.94
CA LEU A 12 2.04 -12.77 -2.39
C LEU A 12 2.57 -13.50 -3.62
N VAL A 13 3.15 -12.79 -4.59
CA VAL A 13 3.65 -13.35 -5.85
C VAL A 13 5.14 -13.64 -5.83
N GLY A 14 5.83 -13.27 -4.76
CA GLY A 14 7.27 -13.42 -4.63
C GLY A 14 7.73 -14.81 -4.25
N ALA A 15 9.05 -14.97 -4.08
CA ALA A 15 9.67 -16.20 -3.58
C ALA A 15 9.25 -16.47 -2.12
N GLU A 16 9.49 -17.70 -1.65
CA GLU A 16 9.22 -18.07 -0.27
C GLU A 16 9.87 -17.11 0.72
N HIS A 17 9.04 -16.60 1.64
CA HIS A 17 9.42 -15.66 2.68
C HIS A 17 8.36 -15.73 3.78
N PRO A 18 8.71 -15.51 5.06
CA PRO A 18 7.70 -15.51 6.13
C PRO A 18 6.54 -14.54 5.88
N ASN A 19 6.79 -13.41 5.23
CA ASN A 19 5.78 -12.41 4.92
C ASN A 19 4.80 -12.84 3.82
N LYS A 20 5.14 -13.84 3.01
CA LYS A 20 4.22 -14.37 1.99
C LYS A 20 2.98 -15.00 2.64
N ALA A 21 3.18 -15.90 3.59
CA ALA A 21 2.09 -16.53 4.33
C ALA A 21 1.34 -15.51 5.21
N ARG A 22 2.05 -14.56 5.80
CA ARG A 22 1.46 -13.49 6.60
C ARG A 22 0.58 -12.57 5.76
N ALA A 23 1.04 -12.15 4.58
CA ALA A 23 0.25 -11.33 3.66
C ALA A 23 -1.04 -12.04 3.26
N GLN A 24 -0.95 -13.31 2.91
CA GLN A 24 -2.11 -14.13 2.58
C GLN A 24 -3.10 -14.21 3.74
N ALA A 25 -2.62 -14.51 4.95
CA ALA A 25 -3.47 -14.62 6.13
C ALA A 25 -4.17 -13.30 6.47
N LEU A 26 -3.46 -12.17 6.37
CA LEU A 26 -4.02 -10.84 6.64
C LEU A 26 -5.12 -10.47 5.63
N LEU A 27 -4.90 -10.75 4.35
CA LEU A 27 -5.90 -10.52 3.31
C LEU A 27 -7.14 -11.40 3.50
N GLU A 28 -6.93 -12.68 3.76
CA GLU A 28 -8.02 -13.63 4.03
C GLU A 28 -8.85 -13.20 5.24
N GLN A 29 -8.19 -12.74 6.30
CA GLN A 29 -8.88 -12.23 7.48
C GLN A 29 -9.74 -11.00 7.17
N ALA A 30 -9.18 -10.05 6.44
CA ALA A 30 -9.93 -8.85 6.05
C ALA A 30 -11.15 -9.19 5.19
N ILE A 31 -10.98 -10.09 4.23
CA ILE A 31 -12.08 -10.55 3.36
C ILE A 31 -13.15 -11.28 4.19
N THR A 32 -12.73 -12.16 5.09
CA THR A 32 -13.64 -12.89 5.98
C THR A 32 -14.44 -11.94 6.87
N ASP A 33 -13.82 -10.88 7.35
CA ASP A 33 -14.45 -9.85 8.17
C ASP A 33 -15.36 -8.91 7.37
N GLY A 34 -15.40 -9.05 6.05
CA GLY A 34 -16.19 -8.17 5.17
C GLY A 34 -15.64 -6.76 5.06
N GLU A 35 -14.36 -6.56 5.36
CA GLU A 35 -13.69 -5.26 5.26
C GLU A 35 -13.40 -4.91 3.80
N PRO A 36 -13.89 -3.78 3.29
CA PRO A 36 -13.49 -3.30 1.97
C PRO A 36 -11.99 -3.00 1.95
N LEU A 37 -11.30 -3.49 0.91
CA LEU A 37 -9.88 -3.22 0.67
C LEU A 37 -9.76 -2.18 -0.44
N VAL A 38 -8.92 -1.19 -0.24
CA VAL A 38 -8.69 -0.11 -1.21
C VAL A 38 -7.20 0.16 -1.36
N THR A 39 -6.82 0.86 -2.40
CA THR A 39 -5.44 1.29 -2.62
C THR A 39 -5.43 2.59 -3.41
N ASP A 40 -4.26 3.06 -3.82
CA ASP A 40 -4.15 4.23 -4.68
C ASP A 40 -3.28 3.97 -5.91
N ALA A 41 -3.32 4.90 -6.86
CA ALA A 41 -2.55 4.80 -8.10
C ALA A 41 -1.03 4.82 -7.86
N GLU A 42 -0.57 5.44 -6.78
CA GLU A 42 0.85 5.45 -6.41
C GLU A 42 1.36 4.07 -6.02
N VAL A 43 0.52 3.22 -5.41
CA VAL A 43 0.87 1.82 -5.15
C VAL A 43 1.14 1.09 -6.46
N LEU A 44 0.31 1.30 -7.48
CA LEU A 44 0.53 0.70 -8.80
C LEU A 44 1.84 1.19 -9.44
N GLN A 45 2.12 2.47 -9.33
CA GLN A 45 3.38 3.05 -9.83
C GLN A 45 4.59 2.49 -9.08
N GLU A 46 4.46 2.31 -7.77
CA GLU A 46 5.52 1.75 -6.93
C GLU A 46 5.88 0.31 -7.34
N ILE A 47 4.88 -0.51 -7.67
CA ILE A 47 5.09 -1.86 -8.21
C ILE A 47 5.88 -1.80 -9.52
N LEU A 48 5.50 -0.92 -10.45
CA LEU A 48 6.23 -0.71 -11.69
C LEU A 48 7.68 -0.32 -11.42
N HIS A 49 7.88 0.71 -10.62
CA HIS A 49 9.19 1.27 -10.31
C HIS A 49 10.11 0.23 -9.70
N ARG A 50 9.62 -0.50 -8.71
CA ARG A 50 10.40 -1.48 -7.97
C ARG A 50 10.88 -2.63 -8.86
N TYR A 51 9.98 -3.22 -9.61
CA TYR A 51 10.33 -4.34 -10.48
C TYR A 51 11.21 -3.94 -11.66
N VAL A 52 11.03 -2.75 -12.21
CA VAL A 52 11.96 -2.21 -13.23
C VAL A 52 13.35 -2.04 -12.62
N ALA A 53 13.44 -1.46 -11.42
CA ALA A 53 14.71 -1.19 -10.75
C ALA A 53 15.51 -2.47 -10.45
N ILE A 54 14.84 -3.56 -10.10
CA ILE A 54 15.51 -4.85 -9.80
C ILE A 54 15.60 -5.80 -11.00
N GLY A 55 15.21 -5.34 -12.19
CA GLY A 55 15.29 -6.16 -13.40
C GLY A 55 14.24 -7.28 -13.47
N ARG A 56 13.11 -7.14 -12.83
CA ARG A 56 12.05 -8.16 -12.76
C ARG A 56 10.75 -7.65 -13.40
N ARG A 57 10.83 -7.14 -14.62
CA ARG A 57 9.65 -6.70 -15.39
C ARG A 57 8.61 -7.80 -15.57
N ASP A 58 9.05 -9.05 -15.57
CA ASP A 58 8.21 -10.25 -15.66
C ASP A 58 7.23 -10.40 -14.48
N ALA A 59 7.56 -9.86 -13.32
CA ALA A 59 6.73 -9.97 -12.12
C ALA A 59 5.64 -8.87 -11.99
N ILE A 60 5.70 -7.82 -12.82
CA ILE A 60 4.78 -6.67 -12.72
C ILE A 60 3.32 -7.11 -12.90
N GLY A 61 3.04 -7.90 -13.94
CA GLY A 61 1.68 -8.36 -14.22
C GLY A 61 1.07 -9.14 -13.05
N ALA A 62 1.81 -10.13 -12.53
CA ALA A 62 1.32 -10.97 -11.44
C ALA A 62 1.03 -10.17 -10.17
N ALA A 63 1.92 -9.25 -9.78
CA ALA A 63 1.73 -8.43 -8.58
C ALA A 63 0.55 -7.46 -8.74
N THR A 64 0.45 -6.80 -9.90
CA THR A 64 -0.65 -5.89 -10.20
C THR A 64 -1.98 -6.62 -10.20
N ASP A 65 -2.07 -7.77 -10.87
CA ASP A 65 -3.30 -8.56 -10.93
C ASP A 65 -3.71 -9.09 -9.57
N ALA A 66 -2.75 -9.51 -8.73
CA ALA A 66 -3.03 -9.96 -7.37
C ALA A 66 -3.65 -8.84 -6.51
N LEU A 67 -3.14 -7.61 -6.64
CA LEU A 67 -3.68 -6.46 -5.94
C LEU A 67 -5.09 -6.12 -6.44
N LEU A 68 -5.27 -5.99 -7.76
CA LEU A 68 -6.54 -5.62 -8.36
C LEU A 68 -7.64 -6.66 -8.14
N ALA A 69 -7.27 -7.92 -7.90
CA ALA A 69 -8.22 -8.98 -7.60
C ALA A 69 -8.88 -8.83 -6.21
N VAL A 70 -8.22 -8.14 -5.28
CA VAL A 70 -8.70 -8.06 -3.87
C VAL A 70 -9.19 -6.67 -3.48
N VAL A 71 -8.79 -5.61 -4.19
CA VAL A 71 -9.22 -4.24 -3.86
C VAL A 71 -10.53 -3.90 -4.58
N ASP A 72 -11.41 -3.20 -3.88
CA ASP A 72 -12.68 -2.72 -4.41
C ASP A 72 -12.49 -1.41 -5.19
N GLU A 73 -11.46 -0.63 -4.87
CA GLU A 73 -11.24 0.68 -5.47
C GLU A 73 -9.76 1.06 -5.46
N VAL A 74 -9.34 1.75 -6.53
CA VAL A 74 -8.02 2.37 -6.65
C VAL A 74 -8.22 3.89 -6.73
N TYR A 75 -7.81 4.61 -5.70
CA TYR A 75 -7.97 6.07 -5.67
C TYR A 75 -6.95 6.76 -6.56
N PRO A 76 -7.37 7.78 -7.31
CA PRO A 76 -6.44 8.62 -8.07
C PRO A 76 -5.59 9.48 -7.13
N ILE A 77 -4.41 9.88 -7.62
CA ILE A 77 -3.57 10.87 -6.94
C ILE A 77 -3.91 12.24 -7.50
N GLU A 78 -4.41 13.12 -6.64
CA GLU A 78 -4.75 14.49 -6.99
C GLU A 78 -3.59 15.43 -6.62
N ARG A 79 -3.56 16.60 -7.24
CA ARG A 79 -2.56 17.62 -6.90
C ARG A 79 -2.53 17.93 -5.40
N GLU A 80 -3.71 18.04 -4.79
CA GLU A 80 -3.80 18.31 -3.34
C GLU A 80 -3.16 17.21 -2.47
N ASP A 81 -3.16 15.96 -2.92
CA ASP A 81 -2.51 14.87 -2.20
C ASP A 81 -0.99 15.08 -2.17
N VAL A 82 -0.41 15.47 -3.29
CA VAL A 82 1.03 15.76 -3.40
C VAL A 82 1.40 16.99 -2.56
N GLU A 83 0.57 18.02 -2.57
CA GLU A 83 0.80 19.21 -1.76
C GLU A 83 0.73 18.91 -0.26
N ARG A 84 -0.20 18.06 0.18
CA ARG A 84 -0.25 17.58 1.56
C ARG A 84 0.95 16.71 1.90
N ALA A 85 1.35 15.82 0.99
CA ALA A 85 2.54 14.99 1.15
C ALA A 85 3.80 15.82 1.35
N ARG A 86 3.93 16.94 0.64
CA ARG A 86 5.03 17.89 0.83
C ARG A 86 5.15 18.34 2.29
N ARG A 87 4.03 18.66 2.94
CA ARG A 87 4.03 19.08 4.35
C ARG A 87 4.36 17.91 5.29
N ILE A 88 3.87 16.71 4.99
CA ILE A 88 4.17 15.50 5.76
C ILE A 88 5.65 15.16 5.69
N VAL A 89 6.25 15.23 4.52
CA VAL A 89 7.70 14.98 4.32
C VAL A 89 8.53 16.02 5.07
N ALA A 90 8.13 17.29 5.03
CA ALA A 90 8.87 18.38 5.68
C ALA A 90 8.91 18.25 7.20
N SER A 91 7.90 17.63 7.82
CA SER A 91 7.76 17.55 9.28
C SER A 91 8.00 16.15 9.85
N GLY A 92 8.42 15.18 9.03
CA GLY A 92 8.51 13.79 9.47
C GLY A 92 9.63 13.00 8.81
N THR A 93 9.54 11.67 8.93
CA THR A 93 10.55 10.72 8.45
C THR A 93 10.05 9.82 7.32
N LEU A 94 8.79 9.98 6.88
CA LEU A 94 8.25 9.20 5.79
C LEU A 94 8.94 9.51 4.46
N SER A 95 9.06 8.48 3.61
CA SER A 95 9.44 8.67 2.22
C SER A 95 8.38 9.50 1.49
N ALA A 96 8.74 10.07 0.34
CA ALA A 96 7.79 10.84 -0.47
C ALA A 96 6.57 10.02 -0.88
N ARG A 97 6.77 8.76 -1.29
CA ARG A 97 5.67 7.88 -1.68
C ARG A 97 4.75 7.55 -0.53
N ASP A 98 5.31 7.19 0.63
CA ASP A 98 4.51 6.89 1.82
C ASP A 98 3.73 8.11 2.28
N ALA A 99 4.31 9.30 2.17
CA ALA A 99 3.61 10.55 2.46
C ALA A 99 2.42 10.78 1.52
N VAL A 100 2.54 10.41 0.24
CA VAL A 100 1.41 10.48 -0.71
C VAL A 100 0.31 9.52 -0.29
N HIS A 101 0.65 8.27 0.09
CA HIS A 101 -0.35 7.32 0.60
C HIS A 101 -1.09 7.87 1.82
N VAL A 102 -0.35 8.43 2.77
CA VAL A 102 -0.96 9.03 3.98
C VAL A 102 -1.88 10.19 3.62
N ALA A 103 -1.48 11.04 2.67
CA ALA A 103 -2.31 12.14 2.20
C ALA A 103 -3.63 11.66 1.57
N VAL A 104 -3.56 10.65 0.71
CA VAL A 104 -4.75 10.03 0.11
C VAL A 104 -5.63 9.41 1.18
N MET A 105 -5.04 8.66 2.11
CA MET A 105 -5.78 8.03 3.21
C MET A 105 -6.54 9.07 4.05
N ARG A 106 -5.88 10.17 4.43
CA ARG A 106 -6.50 11.24 5.22
C ARG A 106 -7.64 11.91 4.47
N ARG A 107 -7.46 12.16 3.17
CA ARG A 107 -8.53 12.74 2.34
C ARG A 107 -9.75 11.83 2.25
N ARG A 108 -9.54 10.52 2.27
CA ARG A 108 -10.61 9.50 2.20
C ARG A 108 -11.10 9.03 3.56
N GLY A 109 -10.59 9.57 4.65
CA GLY A 109 -11.00 9.16 6.00
C GLY A 109 -10.53 7.76 6.40
N LEU A 110 -9.47 7.26 5.79
CA LEU A 110 -8.90 5.94 6.09
C LEU A 110 -7.91 6.05 7.24
N THR A 111 -8.01 5.12 8.19
CA THR A 111 -7.16 5.08 9.39
C THR A 111 -6.37 3.78 9.54
N ARG A 112 -6.60 2.79 8.67
CA ARG A 112 -5.92 1.49 8.76
C ARG A 112 -5.20 1.17 7.46
N ILE A 113 -3.97 0.69 7.57
CA ILE A 113 -3.12 0.30 6.45
C ILE A 113 -2.58 -1.11 6.63
N LEU A 114 -2.71 -1.93 5.59
CA LEU A 114 -2.12 -3.26 5.51
C LEU A 114 -0.73 -3.13 4.87
N THR A 115 0.31 -3.22 5.67
CA THR A 115 1.70 -3.08 5.24
C THR A 115 2.65 -3.70 6.25
N PHE A 116 3.81 -4.16 5.77
CA PHE A 116 4.91 -4.58 6.63
C PHE A 116 5.91 -3.45 6.92
N ASP A 117 5.73 -2.29 6.31
CA ASP A 117 6.61 -1.14 6.53
C ASP A 117 6.27 -0.46 7.86
N ARG A 118 7.20 -0.58 8.82
CA ARG A 118 7.05 0.00 10.16
C ARG A 118 7.18 1.52 10.19
N GLY A 119 7.62 2.14 9.09
CA GLY A 119 7.67 3.60 8.98
C GLY A 119 6.31 4.26 9.22
N PHE A 120 5.22 3.57 8.89
CA PHE A 120 3.88 4.06 9.13
C PHE A 120 3.48 4.11 10.61
N ASP A 121 4.20 3.42 11.50
CA ASP A 121 3.93 3.47 12.95
C ASP A 121 4.18 4.87 13.53
N ALA A 122 4.98 5.70 12.86
CA ALA A 122 5.24 7.08 13.26
C ALA A 122 4.11 8.06 12.90
N VAL A 123 3.10 7.61 12.17
CA VAL A 123 2.00 8.46 11.70
C VAL A 123 0.85 8.45 12.71
N ASP A 124 0.56 9.62 13.27
CA ASP A 124 -0.52 9.76 14.24
C ASP A 124 -1.88 9.42 13.61
N GLY A 125 -2.69 8.65 14.34
CA GLY A 125 -4.04 8.27 13.91
C GLY A 125 -4.08 7.15 12.88
N LEU A 126 -2.95 6.54 12.55
CA LEU A 126 -2.86 5.44 11.60
C LEU A 126 -2.57 4.13 12.33
N GLU A 127 -3.38 3.11 12.08
CA GLU A 127 -3.18 1.75 12.57
C GLU A 127 -2.59 0.88 11.47
N ARG A 128 -1.42 0.32 11.72
CA ARG A 128 -0.78 -0.60 10.80
C ARG A 128 -1.17 -2.05 11.12
N LEU A 129 -1.66 -2.75 10.11
CA LEU A 129 -1.92 -4.19 10.14
C LEU A 129 -0.78 -4.89 9.39
N GLY A 130 -0.13 -5.82 10.07
CA GLY A 130 1.01 -6.51 9.44
C GLY A 130 2.29 -6.61 10.25
#